data_cf3756aec3033570e4add65934d51f60
#
_entry.id   cf3756aec3033570e4add65934d51f60
#
_cell.length_a   1.000
_cell.length_b   1.000
_cell.length_c   1.000
_cell.angle_alpha   90.00
_cell.angle_beta   90.00
_cell.angle_gamma   90.00
#
_symmetry.space_group_name_H-M   'P 1'
#
loop_
_entity.id
_entity.type
_entity.pdbx_description
1 polymer ?
#
loop_
_entity_poly.entity_id
_entity_poly.type
_entity_poly.pdbx_seq_one_letter_code
_entity_poly.pdbx_strand_id
1 'polypeptide(L)'
;MTTFWHSFADMAAVESGGELVIDRGEGAHVWDEDGRRYLDATAALWYCNVGYGQEEIADAAYRQLLRLSAYSTFGNLSNRPAIELAERVGDLAPVQGSKVFLTSGGSDSIDTATKMARRYWQLLGETERTLLVTREHAYHGMHVAGTSLAGIEANAAGHGPLVGDVVKVAWDSPAALREAIAFAGPQRVAAFFCEPVIGAGGVFAPPEGYLAEVRAICRETGV
;
A
#
# COMPACT_ATOMS: atom_id res chain seq x y z
N MET A 1 -24.99 7.57 -19.79
CA MET A 1 -23.51 7.59 -19.75
C MET A 1 -23.07 8.28 -18.49
N THR A 2 -22.41 7.54 -17.59
CA THR A 2 -21.78 8.17 -16.43
C THR A 2 -20.52 8.93 -16.86
N THR A 3 -20.25 10.08 -16.23
CA THR A 3 -18.96 10.77 -16.36
C THR A 3 -17.93 10.30 -15.35
N PHE A 4 -18.35 9.42 -14.43
CA PHE A 4 -17.51 8.85 -13.41
C PHE A 4 -16.75 7.64 -13.97
N TRP A 5 -15.43 7.71 -13.98
CA TRP A 5 -14.58 6.62 -14.46
C TRP A 5 -14.20 5.73 -13.27
N HIS A 6 -14.72 4.50 -13.26
CA HIS A 6 -14.44 3.51 -12.22
C HIS A 6 -13.03 2.92 -12.38
N SER A 7 -12.31 2.82 -11.25
CA SER A 7 -11.00 2.17 -11.23
C SER A 7 -11.11 0.67 -11.51
N PHE A 8 -10.19 0.11 -12.30
CA PHE A 8 -10.15 -1.31 -12.65
C PHE A 8 -11.44 -1.87 -13.25
N ALA A 9 -12.21 -1.05 -13.92
CA ALA A 9 -13.48 -1.45 -14.55
C ALA A 9 -13.43 -1.35 -16.07
N ASP A 10 -14.13 -2.26 -16.73
CA ASP A 10 -14.53 -2.09 -18.11
C ASP A 10 -15.72 -1.11 -18.16
N MET A 11 -15.48 0.11 -18.56
CA MET A 11 -16.50 1.16 -18.60
C MET A 11 -17.63 0.86 -19.56
N ALA A 12 -17.41 0.10 -20.64
CA ALA A 12 -18.48 -0.33 -21.52
C ALA A 12 -19.44 -1.31 -20.83
N ALA A 13 -18.90 -2.19 -19.99
CA ALA A 13 -19.70 -3.10 -19.17
C ALA A 13 -20.47 -2.33 -18.10
N VAL A 14 -19.86 -1.33 -17.44
CA VAL A 14 -20.53 -0.47 -16.45
C VAL A 14 -21.68 0.31 -17.10
N GLU A 15 -21.47 0.93 -18.27
CA GLU A 15 -22.50 1.66 -18.99
C GLU A 15 -23.69 0.79 -19.44
N SER A 16 -23.43 -0.47 -19.78
CA SER A 16 -24.50 -1.40 -20.21
C SER A 16 -25.23 -2.08 -19.05
N GLY A 17 -24.51 -2.36 -17.95
CA GLY A 17 -25.06 -3.07 -16.79
C GLY A 17 -25.62 -2.17 -15.68
N GLY A 18 -25.29 -0.88 -15.73
CA GLY A 18 -25.61 0.09 -14.66
C GLY A 18 -24.65 0.05 -13.48
N GLU A 19 -24.70 1.10 -12.67
CA GLU A 19 -23.90 1.25 -11.45
C GLU A 19 -24.71 0.73 -10.24
N LEU A 20 -24.03 0.07 -9.31
CA LEU A 20 -24.59 -0.18 -7.98
C LEU A 20 -24.29 1.05 -7.09
N VAL A 21 -25.26 1.91 -6.90
CA VAL A 21 -25.09 3.14 -6.13
C VAL A 21 -25.40 2.86 -4.66
N ILE A 22 -24.37 2.94 -3.81
CA ILE A 22 -24.52 2.80 -2.36
C ILE A 22 -24.86 4.17 -1.77
N ASP A 23 -25.97 4.25 -1.05
CA ASP A 23 -26.53 5.49 -0.48
C ASP A 23 -26.15 5.69 0.99
N ARG A 24 -26.17 4.63 1.81
CA ARG A 24 -25.90 4.71 3.25
C ARG A 24 -25.27 3.46 3.81
N GLY A 25 -24.64 3.61 5.00
CA GLY A 25 -24.06 2.49 5.74
C GLY A 25 -24.31 2.59 7.24
N GLU A 26 -24.42 1.44 7.91
CA GLU A 26 -24.56 1.32 9.36
C GLU A 26 -23.92 0.02 9.84
N GLY A 27 -23.00 0.09 10.79
CA GLY A 27 -22.22 -1.07 11.25
C GLY A 27 -21.50 -1.76 10.10
N ALA A 28 -21.79 -3.02 9.83
CA ALA A 28 -21.21 -3.81 8.74
C ALA A 28 -22.13 -3.89 7.50
N HIS A 29 -23.15 -3.06 7.40
CA HIS A 29 -24.12 -3.12 6.31
C HIS A 29 -24.15 -1.82 5.52
N VAL A 30 -24.42 -1.96 4.23
CA VAL A 30 -24.69 -0.84 3.33
C VAL A 30 -26.05 -1.04 2.62
N TRP A 31 -26.60 0.04 2.13
CA TRP A 31 -27.84 0.02 1.35
C TRP A 31 -27.63 0.78 0.05
N ASP A 32 -28.18 0.24 -1.03
CA ASP A 32 -28.24 0.97 -2.29
C ASP A 32 -29.38 2.01 -2.28
N GLU A 33 -29.46 2.81 -3.34
CA GLU A 33 -30.52 3.83 -3.51
C GLU A 33 -31.93 3.25 -3.67
N ASP A 34 -32.06 1.96 -4.02
CA ASP A 34 -33.34 1.22 -4.03
C ASP A 34 -33.69 0.69 -2.65
N GLY A 35 -32.87 0.89 -1.62
CA GLY A 35 -33.10 0.45 -0.24
C GLY A 35 -32.75 -1.02 0.00
N ARG A 36 -32.11 -1.72 -0.92
CA ARG A 36 -31.64 -3.09 -0.68
C ARG A 36 -30.44 -3.09 0.24
N ARG A 37 -30.44 -4.00 1.20
CA ARG A 37 -29.36 -4.14 2.19
C ARG A 37 -28.36 -5.18 1.76
N TYR A 38 -27.08 -4.85 1.92
CA TYR A 38 -25.95 -5.73 1.69
C TYR A 38 -25.06 -5.83 2.94
N LEU A 39 -24.47 -7.01 3.17
CA LEU A 39 -23.37 -7.14 4.12
C LEU A 39 -22.09 -6.72 3.42
N ASP A 40 -21.43 -5.69 3.92
CA ASP A 40 -20.14 -5.25 3.41
C ASP A 40 -19.00 -6.07 4.04
N ALA A 41 -18.69 -7.21 3.43
CA ALA A 41 -17.62 -8.09 3.87
C ALA A 41 -16.21 -7.59 3.50
N THR A 42 -16.12 -6.51 2.73
CA THR A 42 -14.85 -5.93 2.28
C THR A 42 -14.46 -4.63 2.99
N ALA A 43 -15.30 -4.16 3.92
CA ALA A 43 -15.10 -2.90 4.63
C ALA A 43 -14.78 -1.74 3.67
N ALA A 44 -15.65 -1.52 2.68
CA ALA A 44 -15.47 -0.54 1.60
C ALA A 44 -14.13 -0.62 0.89
N LEU A 45 -13.65 -1.83 0.61
CA LEU A 45 -12.30 -2.11 0.07
C LEU A 45 -11.18 -1.81 1.09
N TRP A 46 -11.37 -2.32 2.33
CA TRP A 46 -10.38 -2.41 3.43
C TRP A 46 -10.09 -1.09 4.17
N TYR A 47 -10.87 -0.05 4.02
CA TYR A 47 -10.63 1.20 4.74
C TYR A 47 -11.73 1.61 5.72
N CYS A 48 -12.88 0.89 5.77
CA CYS A 48 -13.94 1.12 6.73
C CYS A 48 -13.99 0.03 7.82
N ASN A 49 -12.83 -0.31 8.40
CA ASN A 49 -12.67 -1.47 9.29
C ASN A 49 -13.40 -1.34 10.63
N VAL A 50 -13.75 -0.13 11.05
CA VAL A 50 -14.52 0.12 12.26
C VAL A 50 -16.04 0.14 12.02
N GLY A 51 -16.46 -0.07 10.76
CA GLY A 51 -17.85 0.00 10.33
C GLY A 51 -18.35 1.42 10.10
N TYR A 52 -19.56 1.50 9.57
CA TYR A 52 -20.23 2.75 9.21
C TYR A 52 -20.99 3.36 10.40
N GLY A 53 -21.24 4.67 10.35
CA GLY A 53 -22.09 5.36 11.33
C GLY A 53 -21.41 5.63 12.68
N GLN A 54 -20.08 5.76 12.71
CA GLN A 54 -19.31 6.03 13.93
C GLN A 54 -19.42 7.51 14.32
N GLU A 55 -20.36 7.83 15.19
CA GLU A 55 -20.66 9.19 15.62
C GLU A 55 -19.45 9.89 16.26
N GLU A 56 -18.68 9.17 17.10
CA GLU A 56 -17.48 9.74 17.76
C GLU A 56 -16.42 10.20 16.76
N ILE A 57 -16.23 9.43 15.67
CA ILE A 57 -15.31 9.79 14.59
C ILE A 57 -15.83 10.99 13.80
N ALA A 58 -17.11 10.97 13.45
CA ALA A 58 -17.78 12.07 12.75
C ALA A 58 -17.68 13.38 13.53
N ASP A 59 -17.96 13.33 14.82
CA ASP A 59 -17.87 14.48 15.74
C ASP A 59 -16.43 15.01 15.88
N ALA A 60 -15.45 14.11 15.99
CA ALA A 60 -14.06 14.52 16.08
C ALA A 60 -13.62 15.20 14.78
N ALA A 61 -13.99 14.65 13.62
CA ALA A 61 -13.72 15.24 12.31
C ALA A 61 -14.42 16.62 12.16
N TYR A 62 -15.68 16.71 12.54
CA TYR A 62 -16.43 17.96 12.48
C TYR A 62 -15.78 19.08 13.33
N ARG A 63 -15.44 18.78 14.58
CA ARG A 63 -14.75 19.75 15.46
C ARG A 63 -13.40 20.18 14.92
N GLN A 64 -12.63 19.23 14.35
CA GLN A 64 -11.33 19.54 13.76
C GLN A 64 -11.48 20.41 12.50
N LEU A 65 -12.44 20.13 11.62
CA LEU A 65 -12.71 20.92 10.43
C LEU A 65 -13.07 22.36 10.75
N LEU A 66 -13.83 22.61 11.82
CA LEU A 66 -14.16 23.96 12.29
C LEU A 66 -12.93 24.69 12.89
N ARG A 67 -12.02 23.98 13.54
CA ARG A 67 -10.84 24.55 14.16
C ARG A 67 -9.72 24.83 13.14
N LEU A 68 -9.43 23.87 12.30
CA LEU A 68 -8.41 23.94 11.25
C LEU A 68 -8.71 22.82 10.24
N SER A 69 -9.35 23.17 9.14
CA SER A 69 -9.80 22.22 8.11
C SER A 69 -8.63 21.62 7.32
N ALA A 70 -7.59 22.39 7.04
CA ALA A 70 -6.37 21.94 6.38
C ALA A 70 -5.23 22.90 6.66
N TYR A 71 -4.01 22.38 6.71
CA TYR A 71 -2.80 23.18 6.70
C TYR A 71 -1.61 22.37 6.15
N SER A 72 -0.64 23.09 5.58
CA SER A 72 0.57 22.48 5.02
C SER A 72 1.45 21.87 6.12
N THR A 73 2.06 20.72 5.78
CA THR A 73 3.16 20.11 6.55
C THR A 73 4.50 20.22 5.80
N PHE A 74 4.61 21.17 4.88
CA PHE A 74 5.80 21.39 4.07
C PHE A 74 6.89 22.15 4.85
N GLY A 75 8.14 21.72 4.70
CA GLY A 75 9.29 22.33 5.38
C GLY A 75 9.22 22.13 6.90
N ASN A 76 9.13 23.22 7.64
CA ASN A 76 9.03 23.23 9.11
C ASN A 76 7.61 23.50 9.64
N LEU A 77 6.63 23.54 8.75
CA LEU A 77 5.23 23.70 9.13
C LEU A 77 4.64 22.37 9.59
N SER A 78 3.74 22.42 10.55
CA SER A 78 3.02 21.26 11.06
C SER A 78 1.71 21.67 11.75
N ASN A 79 0.94 20.68 12.17
CA ASN A 79 -0.24 20.85 12.99
C ASN A 79 -0.32 19.75 14.05
N ARG A 80 -1.03 20.02 15.14
CA ARG A 80 -1.08 19.11 16.29
C ARG A 80 -1.61 17.71 15.93
N PRO A 81 -2.72 17.55 15.20
CA PRO A 81 -3.22 16.22 14.81
C PRO A 81 -2.21 15.39 14.01
N ALA A 82 -1.47 16.01 13.09
CA ALA A 82 -0.45 15.28 12.30
C ALA A 82 0.72 14.81 13.19
N ILE A 83 1.15 15.62 14.15
CA ILE A 83 2.20 15.25 15.11
C ILE A 83 1.74 14.08 15.97
N GLU A 84 0.56 14.18 16.59
CA GLU A 84 0.00 13.14 17.45
C GLU A 84 -0.23 11.82 16.71
N LEU A 85 -0.70 11.87 15.45
CA LEU A 85 -0.84 10.69 14.61
C LEU A 85 0.52 10.05 14.33
N ALA A 86 1.52 10.87 13.96
CA ALA A 86 2.87 10.37 13.68
C ALA A 86 3.52 9.73 14.92
N GLU A 87 3.33 10.31 16.11
CA GLU A 87 3.79 9.74 17.39
C GLU A 87 3.15 8.38 17.64
N ARG A 88 1.81 8.28 17.55
CA ARG A 88 1.09 6.99 17.76
C ARG A 88 1.48 5.91 16.76
N VAL A 89 1.62 6.26 15.49
CA VAL A 89 2.05 5.30 14.45
C VAL A 89 3.50 4.90 14.67
N GLY A 90 4.37 5.82 15.07
CA GLY A 90 5.76 5.57 15.39
C GLY A 90 5.93 4.61 16.57
N ASP A 91 5.10 4.74 17.60
CA ASP A 91 5.09 3.86 18.78
C ASP A 91 4.64 2.42 18.43
N LEU A 92 3.79 2.26 17.43
CA LEU A 92 3.34 0.95 16.93
C LEU A 92 4.34 0.31 15.94
N ALA A 93 5.29 1.08 15.43
CA ALA A 93 6.25 0.57 14.46
C ALA A 93 7.20 -0.47 15.08
N PRO A 94 7.56 -1.54 14.35
CA PRO A 94 8.41 -2.62 14.87
C PRO A 94 9.88 -2.19 15.12
N VAL A 95 10.25 -1.00 14.67
CA VAL A 95 11.59 -0.43 14.83
C VAL A 95 11.49 0.80 15.71
N GLN A 96 12.18 0.78 16.85
CA GLN A 96 12.20 1.90 17.77
C GLN A 96 12.81 3.16 17.13
N GLY A 97 12.22 4.32 17.38
CA GLY A 97 12.65 5.59 16.83
C GLY A 97 12.27 5.83 15.36
N SER A 98 11.35 5.01 14.83
CA SER A 98 10.82 5.19 13.49
C SER A 98 10.26 6.60 13.26
N LYS A 99 10.45 7.10 12.04
CA LYS A 99 9.83 8.35 11.57
C LYS A 99 8.67 8.02 10.65
N VAL A 100 7.59 8.78 10.77
CA VAL A 100 6.37 8.56 9.99
C VAL A 100 6.26 9.63 8.91
N PHE A 101 6.15 9.18 7.67
CA PHE A 101 5.88 10.02 6.52
C PHE A 101 4.42 9.82 6.11
N LEU A 102 3.59 10.83 6.30
CA LEU A 102 2.17 10.80 5.96
C LEU A 102 1.98 11.09 4.47
N THR A 103 1.17 10.27 3.81
CA THR A 103 0.83 10.37 2.38
C THR A 103 -0.68 10.40 2.17
N SER A 104 -1.11 10.63 0.93
CA SER A 104 -2.53 10.67 0.57
C SER A 104 -3.15 9.27 0.39
N GLY A 105 -2.33 8.23 0.25
CA GLY A 105 -2.79 6.86 0.07
C GLY A 105 -1.66 5.85 -0.02
N GLY A 106 -2.02 4.55 -0.09
CA GLY A 106 -1.06 3.46 -0.17
C GLY A 106 -0.15 3.52 -1.40
N SER A 107 -0.69 3.93 -2.55
CA SER A 107 0.09 4.09 -3.79
C SER A 107 1.17 5.16 -3.64
N ASP A 108 0.83 6.32 -3.04
CA ASP A 108 1.80 7.37 -2.73
C ASP A 108 2.88 6.89 -1.76
N SER A 109 2.47 6.08 -0.76
CA SER A 109 3.39 5.52 0.23
C SER A 109 4.41 4.60 -0.42
N ILE A 110 3.99 3.71 -1.31
CA ILE A 110 4.88 2.78 -2.02
C ILE A 110 5.80 3.51 -2.99
N ASP A 111 5.30 4.47 -3.77
CA ASP A 111 6.14 5.28 -4.65
C ASP A 111 7.18 6.07 -3.85
N THR A 112 6.79 6.62 -2.72
CA THR A 112 7.70 7.31 -1.80
C THR A 112 8.72 6.35 -1.20
N ALA A 113 8.31 5.18 -0.70
CA ALA A 113 9.22 4.16 -0.14
C ALA A 113 10.24 3.68 -1.17
N THR A 114 9.82 3.48 -2.42
CA THR A 114 10.68 3.10 -3.54
C THR A 114 11.79 4.14 -3.77
N LYS A 115 11.42 5.42 -3.83
CA LYS A 115 12.38 6.52 -3.97
C LYS A 115 13.31 6.62 -2.75
N MET A 116 12.75 6.48 -1.54
CA MET A 116 13.53 6.55 -0.30
C MET A 116 14.54 5.41 -0.18
N ALA A 117 14.18 4.18 -0.55
CA ALA A 117 15.09 3.05 -0.54
C ALA A 117 16.32 3.32 -1.43
N ARG A 118 16.10 3.75 -2.67
CA ARG A 118 17.20 4.11 -3.59
C ARG A 118 18.00 5.32 -3.09
N ARG A 119 17.32 6.35 -2.57
CA ARG A 119 17.99 7.56 -2.05
C ARG A 119 18.83 7.28 -0.80
N TYR A 120 18.39 6.38 0.06
CA TYR A 120 19.14 5.94 1.23
C TYR A 120 20.52 5.41 0.84
N TRP A 121 20.56 4.47 -0.09
CA TRP A 121 21.83 3.87 -0.55
C TRP A 121 22.71 4.87 -1.28
N GLN A 122 22.12 5.76 -2.07
CA GLN A 122 22.86 6.83 -2.73
C GLN A 122 23.56 7.76 -1.72
N LEU A 123 22.90 8.09 -0.61
CA LEU A 123 23.48 8.92 0.45
C LEU A 123 24.63 8.21 1.19
N LEU A 124 24.62 6.90 1.23
CA LEU A 124 25.72 6.08 1.77
C LEU A 124 26.86 5.85 0.78
N GLY A 125 26.75 6.35 -0.46
CA GLY A 125 27.74 6.15 -1.52
C GLY A 125 27.58 4.84 -2.29
N GLU A 126 26.58 4.01 -1.97
CA GLU A 126 26.29 2.73 -2.63
C GLU A 126 25.33 2.94 -3.82
N THR A 127 25.75 3.69 -4.81
CA THR A 127 24.91 4.17 -5.92
C THR A 127 24.37 3.07 -6.85
N GLU A 128 25.02 1.88 -6.85
CA GLU A 128 24.61 0.71 -7.63
C GLU A 128 23.40 -0.03 -7.00
N ARG A 129 23.04 0.26 -5.74
CA ARG A 129 21.92 -0.37 -5.06
C ARG A 129 20.59 0.25 -5.50
N THR A 130 20.10 -0.20 -6.63
CA THR A 130 18.85 0.29 -7.25
C THR A 130 17.81 -0.79 -7.45
N LEU A 131 18.20 -2.07 -7.40
CA LEU A 131 17.32 -3.21 -7.62
C LEU A 131 16.32 -3.36 -6.49
N LEU A 132 15.06 -3.52 -6.85
CA LEU A 132 13.95 -3.79 -5.93
C LEU A 132 13.49 -5.23 -6.12
N VAL A 133 13.29 -5.94 -5.04
CA VAL A 133 12.75 -7.30 -5.06
C VAL A 133 11.32 -7.25 -4.53
N THR A 134 10.42 -7.97 -5.16
CA THR A 134 9.02 -8.11 -4.77
C THR A 134 8.56 -9.57 -4.95
N ARG A 135 7.34 -9.88 -4.54
CA ARG A 135 6.80 -11.23 -4.65
C ARG A 135 5.80 -11.37 -5.80
N GLU A 136 5.69 -12.57 -6.35
CA GLU A 136 4.55 -12.98 -7.16
C GLU A 136 3.24 -12.74 -6.38
N HIS A 137 2.16 -12.44 -7.09
CA HIS A 137 0.84 -12.11 -6.55
C HIS A 137 0.77 -10.83 -5.70
N ALA A 138 1.88 -10.14 -5.45
CA ALA A 138 1.89 -8.92 -4.63
C ALA A 138 1.07 -7.79 -5.27
N TYR A 139 0.44 -6.98 -4.41
CA TYR A 139 -0.18 -5.71 -4.81
C TYR A 139 0.43 -4.55 -4.01
N HIS A 140 0.99 -3.60 -4.71
CA HIS A 140 1.68 -2.46 -4.10
C HIS A 140 1.13 -1.09 -4.54
N GLY A 141 -0.11 -1.05 -4.98
CA GLY A 141 -0.77 0.16 -5.45
C GLY A 141 -0.75 0.32 -6.96
N MET A 142 -1.32 1.43 -7.44
CA MET A 142 -1.62 1.68 -8.84
C MET A 142 -0.76 2.80 -9.47
N HIS A 143 0.12 3.46 -8.70
CA HIS A 143 1.09 4.39 -9.27
C HIS A 143 2.23 3.62 -9.95
N VAL A 144 3.08 4.33 -10.69
CA VAL A 144 4.05 3.68 -11.59
C VAL A 144 5.00 2.74 -10.86
N ALA A 145 5.51 3.12 -9.68
CA ALA A 145 6.38 2.22 -8.91
C ALA A 145 5.58 1.06 -8.30
N GLY A 146 4.41 1.31 -7.75
CA GLY A 146 3.52 0.26 -7.23
C GLY A 146 3.13 -0.76 -8.30
N THR A 147 2.80 -0.30 -9.51
CA THR A 147 2.51 -1.16 -10.67
C THR A 147 3.74 -1.96 -11.09
N SER A 148 4.94 -1.37 -11.05
CA SER A 148 6.20 -2.06 -11.36
C SER A 148 6.50 -3.19 -10.38
N LEU A 149 6.18 -2.98 -9.10
CA LEU A 149 6.34 -3.95 -8.02
C LEU A 149 5.21 -4.99 -7.97
N ALA A 150 4.09 -4.77 -8.70
CA ALA A 150 2.96 -5.69 -8.67
C ALA A 150 3.33 -7.08 -9.21
N GLY A 151 2.97 -8.11 -8.45
CA GLY A 151 3.08 -9.51 -8.86
C GLY A 151 1.85 -10.01 -9.64
N ILE A 152 0.81 -9.19 -9.77
CA ILE A 152 -0.39 -9.45 -10.57
C ILE A 152 -0.12 -8.93 -11.97
N GLU A 153 0.14 -9.84 -12.92
CA GLU A 153 0.54 -9.48 -14.29
C GLU A 153 -0.48 -8.59 -15.02
N ALA A 154 -1.75 -8.83 -14.83
CA ALA A 154 -2.83 -8.05 -15.43
C ALA A 154 -2.76 -6.56 -15.05
N ASN A 155 -2.24 -6.22 -13.87
CA ASN A 155 -2.11 -4.83 -13.42
C ASN A 155 -0.97 -4.08 -14.13
N ALA A 156 0.01 -4.80 -14.66
CA ALA A 156 1.15 -4.23 -15.38
C ALA A 156 1.00 -4.30 -16.90
N ALA A 157 0.10 -5.14 -17.41
CA ALA A 157 -0.06 -5.37 -18.83
C ALA A 157 -0.54 -4.11 -19.56
N GLY A 158 0.09 -3.80 -20.68
CA GLY A 158 -0.32 -2.70 -21.57
C GLY A 158 0.13 -1.30 -21.16
N HIS A 159 0.80 -1.13 -20.00
CA HIS A 159 1.25 0.19 -19.52
C HIS A 159 2.62 0.64 -20.05
N GLY A 160 3.24 -0.15 -20.95
CA GLY A 160 4.54 0.17 -21.54
C GLY A 160 5.69 0.02 -20.53
N PRO A 161 6.81 0.75 -20.74
CA PRO A 161 7.95 0.68 -19.83
C PRO A 161 7.57 1.24 -18.45
N LEU A 162 7.67 0.39 -17.43
CA LEU A 162 7.50 0.75 -16.04
C LEU A 162 8.87 1.07 -15.38
N VAL A 163 8.93 1.25 -14.06
CA VAL A 163 10.18 1.46 -13.35
C VAL A 163 11.06 0.22 -13.50
N GLY A 164 12.26 0.39 -14.01
CA GLY A 164 13.24 -0.68 -14.17
C GLY A 164 13.86 -1.14 -12.85
N ASP A 165 14.72 -2.16 -12.94
CA ASP A 165 15.38 -2.79 -11.80
C ASP A 165 14.38 -3.35 -10.75
N VAL A 166 13.44 -4.17 -11.20
CA VAL A 166 12.50 -4.91 -10.36
C VAL A 166 12.61 -6.40 -10.67
N VAL A 167 12.76 -7.22 -9.63
CA VAL A 167 12.78 -8.70 -9.71
C VAL A 167 11.64 -9.25 -8.87
N LYS A 168 10.89 -10.20 -9.43
CA LYS A 168 9.82 -10.92 -8.73
C LYS A 168 10.33 -12.29 -8.32
N VAL A 169 10.00 -12.69 -7.10
CA VAL A 169 10.35 -14.01 -6.54
C VAL A 169 9.08 -14.77 -6.12
N ALA A 170 9.19 -16.08 -6.00
CA ALA A 170 8.09 -16.89 -5.48
C ALA A 170 7.62 -16.35 -4.12
N TRP A 171 6.31 -16.26 -3.95
CA TRP A 171 5.69 -15.54 -2.83
C TRP A 171 5.87 -16.23 -1.47
N ASP A 172 6.08 -17.55 -1.49
CA ASP A 172 6.11 -18.45 -0.34
C ASP A 172 7.50 -19.06 -0.06
N SER A 173 8.53 -18.68 -0.84
CA SER A 173 9.87 -19.27 -0.77
C SER A 173 10.94 -18.26 -0.32
N PRO A 174 11.41 -18.34 0.93
CA PRO A 174 12.59 -17.57 1.38
C PRO A 174 13.84 -17.92 0.57
N ALA A 175 13.97 -19.18 0.13
CA ALA A 175 15.09 -19.62 -0.71
C ALA A 175 15.13 -18.86 -2.04
N ALA A 176 13.98 -18.63 -2.68
CA ALA A 176 13.89 -17.86 -3.93
C ALA A 176 14.36 -16.41 -3.73
N LEU A 177 14.05 -15.79 -2.57
CA LEU A 177 14.58 -14.47 -2.23
C LEU A 177 16.11 -14.50 -2.10
N ARG A 178 16.65 -15.48 -1.38
CA ARG A 178 18.11 -15.65 -1.20
C ARG A 178 18.83 -15.83 -2.53
N GLU A 179 18.30 -16.68 -3.40
CA GLU A 179 18.83 -16.94 -4.74
C GLU A 179 18.81 -15.67 -5.62
N ALA A 180 17.70 -14.93 -5.61
CA ALA A 180 17.58 -13.69 -6.37
C ALA A 180 18.58 -12.63 -5.91
N ILE A 181 18.76 -12.46 -4.59
CA ILE A 181 19.76 -11.54 -4.03
C ILE A 181 21.18 -12.00 -4.39
N ALA A 182 21.49 -13.28 -4.28
CA ALA A 182 22.80 -13.83 -4.62
C ALA A 182 23.12 -13.67 -6.12
N PHE A 183 22.14 -13.93 -6.99
CA PHE A 183 22.29 -13.79 -8.43
C PHE A 183 22.51 -12.33 -8.86
N ALA A 184 21.73 -11.41 -8.30
CA ALA A 184 21.87 -9.99 -8.60
C ALA A 184 23.17 -9.38 -8.02
N GLY A 185 23.65 -9.94 -6.92
CA GLY A 185 24.67 -9.37 -6.04
C GLY A 185 24.03 -8.50 -4.95
N PRO A 186 24.28 -8.79 -3.65
CA PRO A 186 23.68 -8.05 -2.54
C PRO A 186 23.88 -6.54 -2.62
N GLN A 187 25.03 -6.11 -3.15
CA GLN A 187 25.40 -4.70 -3.34
C GLN A 187 24.53 -3.98 -4.39
N ARG A 188 23.72 -4.69 -5.16
CA ARG A 188 22.79 -4.10 -6.13
C ARG A 188 21.36 -4.00 -5.61
N VAL A 189 21.02 -4.74 -4.55
CA VAL A 189 19.66 -4.80 -4.04
C VAL A 189 19.40 -3.68 -3.05
N ALA A 190 18.46 -2.79 -3.38
CA ALA A 190 18.09 -1.66 -2.53
C ALA A 190 17.09 -2.03 -1.45
N ALA A 191 16.09 -2.84 -1.79
CA ALA A 191 15.03 -3.23 -0.86
C ALA A 191 14.26 -4.47 -1.34
N PHE A 192 13.64 -5.16 -0.38
CA PHE A 192 12.62 -6.16 -0.61
C PHE A 192 11.26 -5.64 -0.12
N PHE A 193 10.26 -5.63 -1.01
CA PHE A 193 8.89 -5.22 -0.72
C PHE A 193 8.02 -6.46 -0.54
N CYS A 194 7.34 -6.55 0.61
CA CYS A 194 6.42 -7.64 0.88
C CYS A 194 5.24 -7.22 1.77
N GLU A 195 4.08 -7.77 1.47
CA GLU A 195 2.91 -7.73 2.35
C GLU A 195 3.06 -8.81 3.43
N PRO A 196 2.69 -8.60 4.70
CA PRO A 196 2.65 -9.71 5.68
C PRO A 196 1.72 -10.84 5.24
N VAL A 197 0.56 -10.50 4.72
CA VAL A 197 -0.37 -11.38 4.00
C VAL A 197 -0.64 -10.73 2.66
N ILE A 198 -0.45 -11.45 1.56
CA ILE A 198 -0.82 -10.94 0.23
C ILE A 198 -2.33 -10.81 0.19
N GLY A 199 -2.84 -9.58 0.07
CA GLY A 199 -4.26 -9.30 0.11
C GLY A 199 -4.92 -9.40 -1.27
N ALA A 200 -4.78 -8.35 -2.08
CA ALA A 200 -5.45 -8.21 -3.37
C ALA A 200 -5.08 -9.30 -4.38
N GLY A 201 -3.91 -9.91 -4.27
CA GLY A 201 -3.45 -10.99 -5.15
C GLY A 201 -4.12 -12.33 -4.91
N GLY A 202 -4.95 -12.51 -3.86
CA GLY A 202 -5.67 -13.77 -3.63
C GLY A 202 -5.74 -14.23 -2.17
N VAL A 203 -5.40 -13.37 -1.22
CA VAL A 203 -5.39 -13.67 0.23
C VAL A 203 -4.46 -14.84 0.56
N PHE A 204 -3.18 -14.71 0.19
CA PHE A 204 -2.16 -15.72 0.48
C PHE A 204 -1.46 -15.41 1.81
N ALA A 205 -1.74 -16.19 2.83
CA ALA A 205 -0.99 -16.16 4.09
C ALA A 205 0.40 -16.81 3.89
N PRO A 206 1.48 -16.21 4.40
CA PRO A 206 2.80 -16.79 4.25
C PRO A 206 2.91 -18.11 5.01
N PRO A 207 3.76 -19.06 4.55
CA PRO A 207 4.09 -20.25 5.31
C PRO A 207 4.61 -19.93 6.70
N GLU A 208 4.47 -20.87 7.63
CA GLU A 208 5.03 -20.75 8.97
C GLU A 208 6.55 -20.48 8.93
N GLY A 209 7.01 -19.51 9.69
CA GLY A 209 8.43 -19.13 9.74
C GLY A 209 8.90 -18.23 8.58
N TYR A 210 8.13 -18.06 7.51
CA TYR A 210 8.53 -17.31 6.31
C TYR A 210 9.08 -15.91 6.62
N LEU A 211 8.32 -15.10 7.37
CA LEU A 211 8.73 -13.72 7.66
C LEU A 211 9.99 -13.64 8.53
N ALA A 212 10.18 -14.60 9.45
CA ALA A 212 11.38 -14.67 10.27
C ALA A 212 12.61 -15.02 9.42
N GLU A 213 12.49 -15.97 8.50
CA GLU A 213 13.55 -16.37 7.58
C GLU A 213 13.90 -15.26 6.59
N VAL A 214 12.91 -14.62 6.00
CA VAL A 214 13.09 -13.42 5.15
C VAL A 214 13.83 -12.32 5.89
N ARG A 215 13.45 -12.06 7.15
CA ARG A 215 14.15 -11.08 8.00
C ARG A 215 15.60 -11.44 8.23
N ALA A 216 15.90 -12.72 8.42
CA ALA A 216 17.27 -13.21 8.58
C ALA A 216 18.08 -12.99 7.30
N ILE A 217 17.51 -13.35 6.12
CA ILE A 217 18.14 -13.14 4.81
C ILE A 217 18.46 -11.65 4.59
N CYS A 218 17.50 -10.77 4.85
CA CYS A 218 17.71 -9.32 4.69
C CYS A 218 18.83 -8.80 5.61
N ARG A 219 18.92 -9.29 6.85
CA ARG A 219 20.02 -8.92 7.78
C ARG A 219 21.39 -9.42 7.31
N GLU A 220 21.46 -10.65 6.83
CA GLU A 220 22.70 -11.28 6.34
C GLU A 220 23.25 -10.57 5.09
N THR A 221 22.35 -10.12 4.23
CA THR A 221 22.68 -9.52 2.92
C THR A 221 22.71 -7.99 2.94
N GLY A 222 22.27 -7.39 4.04
CA GLY A 222 22.19 -5.93 4.17
C GLY A 222 21.07 -5.29 3.33
N VAL A 223 20.03 -6.07 2.96
CA VAL A 223 18.87 -5.58 2.19
C VAL A 223 17.83 -5.01 3.13
#